data_1fc02a2708ef895165c1eec48ea45d14
#
_entry.id   1fc02a2708ef895165c1eec48ea45d14
#
_cell.length_a   1.000
_cell.length_b   1.000
_cell.length_c   1.000
_cell.angle_alpha   90.00
_cell.angle_beta   90.00
_cell.angle_gamma   90.00
#
_symmetry.space_group_name_H-M   'P 1'
#
loop_
_entity.id
_entity.type
_entity.pdbx_description
1 polymer ?
#
loop_
_entity_poly.entity_id
_entity_poly.type
_entity_poly.pdbx_seq_one_letter_code
_entity_poly.pdbx_strand_id
1 'polypeptide(L)'
;MRANIKRNGQRRVVIVGGGLGGLKLASSLRDTDYQVVLVDKNNYNQFPPLIYQVASAGLEPSNIAFPFRRLFQNRKNFFFRMAEVQRIDAEEKAILTSIGTIHYDDLVLAAGATTNFFGNKNIEASALSMKTVSEAMRLRNTILQNLERAETEDDEVKRQRLLTIAIVGGGPSGVEIAGALAEMRRTIIPRDYPDLNASEMHIYLINAGPRLLGAMDEKSSRKAEKALKELGVEIIADCRVTDYQNHSLILEDGDFIHAETVIWVSGIKANRIKGIPIESIGHGGRILTDSFNRVKAMTNVYAIGDQCLVEGDEAYPQGHPQLAQVALQQAANVARNLIAAEQGRPACPFVYRNPGTMATIGRKKAVVEIGKLKFGGFFAWLLWLVVHLRSILGVRNKTVVFLNWMWNYFNYKQSLRLILKAES
;
A
#
# COMPACT_ATOMS: atom_id res chain seq x y z
N MET A 1 28.65 -12.93 -6.40
CA MET A 1 27.60 -13.75 -5.77
C MET A 1 26.85 -14.52 -6.86
N ARG A 2 26.27 -15.67 -6.55
CA ARG A 2 25.47 -16.45 -7.51
C ARG A 2 24.08 -16.64 -6.94
N ALA A 3 23.04 -16.40 -7.73
CA ALA A 3 21.64 -16.63 -7.33
C ALA A 3 21.35 -18.09 -6.92
N ASN A 4 22.23 -19.00 -7.35
CA ASN A 4 22.27 -20.42 -6.98
C ASN A 4 20.92 -21.14 -7.12
N ILE A 5 20.27 -20.99 -8.28
CA ILE A 5 19.06 -21.70 -8.65
C ILE A 5 19.37 -22.57 -9.84
N LYS A 6 19.53 -23.88 -9.61
CA LYS A 6 19.79 -24.84 -10.68
C LYS A 6 18.56 -25.00 -11.58
N ARG A 7 18.79 -25.11 -12.90
CA ARG A 7 17.76 -25.58 -13.84
C ARG A 7 17.49 -27.06 -13.55
N ASN A 8 16.22 -27.43 -13.54
CA ASN A 8 15.77 -28.80 -13.28
C ASN A 8 15.00 -29.42 -14.47
N GLY A 9 15.13 -28.80 -15.66
CA GLY A 9 14.40 -29.24 -16.87
C GLY A 9 13.00 -28.63 -16.99
N GLN A 10 12.43 -28.08 -15.92
CA GLN A 10 11.12 -27.43 -15.95
C GLN A 10 11.23 -25.99 -16.55
N ARG A 11 10.15 -25.56 -17.19
CA ARG A 11 10.01 -24.16 -17.63
C ARG A 11 10.02 -23.23 -16.42
N ARG A 12 10.84 -22.18 -16.46
CA ARG A 12 11.05 -21.29 -15.32
C ARG A 12 10.25 -20.01 -15.46
N VAL A 13 9.35 -19.77 -14.49
CA VAL A 13 8.67 -18.49 -14.31
C VAL A 13 9.38 -17.69 -13.22
N VAL A 14 9.93 -16.54 -13.58
CA VAL A 14 10.53 -15.58 -12.63
C VAL A 14 9.50 -14.48 -12.34
N ILE A 15 9.20 -14.29 -11.06
CA ILE A 15 8.25 -13.28 -10.56
C ILE A 15 9.04 -12.23 -9.81
N VAL A 16 9.00 -10.98 -10.27
CA VAL A 16 9.66 -9.84 -9.64
C VAL A 16 8.65 -9.06 -8.81
N GLY A 17 8.81 -9.14 -7.48
CA GLY A 17 7.91 -8.54 -6.52
C GLY A 17 6.92 -9.54 -5.90
N GLY A 18 7.00 -9.66 -4.57
CA GLY A 18 6.15 -10.54 -3.76
C GLY A 18 4.95 -9.82 -3.12
N GLY A 19 4.47 -8.72 -3.71
CA GLY A 19 3.23 -8.06 -3.33
C GLY A 19 2.01 -8.96 -3.55
N LEU A 20 0.80 -8.39 -3.44
CA LEU A 20 -0.45 -9.15 -3.57
C LEU A 20 -0.55 -9.91 -4.91
N GLY A 21 -0.19 -9.25 -6.02
CA GLY A 21 -0.21 -9.88 -7.35
C GLY A 21 0.83 -11.00 -7.49
N GLY A 22 2.10 -10.71 -7.19
CA GLY A 22 3.18 -11.70 -7.33
C GLY A 22 3.00 -12.90 -6.42
N LEU A 23 2.56 -12.70 -5.17
CA LEU A 23 2.23 -13.77 -4.26
C LEU A 23 1.06 -14.63 -4.73
N LYS A 24 0.00 -13.98 -5.27
CA LYS A 24 -1.16 -14.68 -5.85
C LYS A 24 -0.74 -15.53 -7.04
N LEU A 25 0.08 -14.99 -7.93
CA LEU A 25 0.63 -15.73 -9.09
C LEU A 25 1.45 -16.92 -8.62
N ALA A 26 2.45 -16.71 -7.75
CA ALA A 26 3.28 -17.80 -7.21
C ALA A 26 2.46 -18.90 -6.52
N SER A 27 1.36 -18.51 -5.85
CA SER A 27 0.44 -19.46 -5.21
C SER A 27 -0.41 -20.21 -6.22
N SER A 28 -0.81 -19.57 -7.32
CA SER A 28 -1.63 -20.20 -8.38
C SER A 28 -0.84 -21.20 -9.25
N LEU A 29 0.49 -21.08 -9.29
CA LEU A 29 1.39 -22.02 -9.97
C LEU A 29 1.90 -23.15 -9.06
N ARG A 30 1.23 -23.39 -7.93
CA ARG A 30 1.67 -24.33 -6.90
C ARG A 30 1.81 -25.76 -7.40
N ASP A 31 0.79 -26.26 -8.08
CA ASP A 31 0.66 -27.67 -8.44
C ASP A 31 0.82 -27.80 -9.97
N THR A 32 1.86 -27.12 -10.51
CA THR A 32 2.23 -27.12 -11.94
C THR A 32 3.66 -27.58 -12.11
N ASP A 33 4.04 -27.88 -13.35
CA ASP A 33 5.39 -28.28 -13.72
C ASP A 33 6.35 -27.10 -13.90
N TYR A 34 5.92 -25.87 -13.57
CA TYR A 34 6.79 -24.70 -13.58
C TYR A 34 7.79 -24.70 -12.42
N GLN A 35 9.05 -24.34 -12.72
CA GLN A 35 9.99 -23.89 -11.71
C GLN A 35 9.70 -22.42 -11.38
N VAL A 36 9.09 -22.12 -10.25
CA VAL A 36 8.71 -20.78 -9.84
C VAL A 36 9.81 -20.13 -9.02
N VAL A 37 10.30 -18.97 -9.47
CA VAL A 37 11.31 -18.16 -8.76
C VAL A 37 10.71 -16.82 -8.39
N LEU A 38 10.50 -16.58 -7.10
CA LEU A 38 10.07 -15.29 -6.59
C LEU A 38 11.29 -14.48 -6.13
N VAL A 39 11.42 -13.26 -6.66
CA VAL A 39 12.47 -12.30 -6.27
C VAL A 39 11.80 -11.08 -5.66
N ASP A 40 12.19 -10.73 -4.44
CA ASP A 40 11.72 -9.52 -3.75
C ASP A 40 12.87 -8.94 -2.90
N LYS A 41 12.87 -7.62 -2.74
CA LYS A 41 13.85 -6.93 -1.88
C LYS A 41 13.62 -7.19 -0.39
N ASN A 42 12.40 -7.56 -0.02
CA ASN A 42 12.02 -7.96 1.33
C ASN A 42 11.87 -9.48 1.42
N ASN A 43 12.01 -10.06 2.60
CA ASN A 43 11.78 -11.48 2.82
C ASN A 43 10.32 -11.82 3.19
N TYR A 44 9.41 -10.84 3.12
CA TYR A 44 8.02 -10.96 3.55
C TYR A 44 7.05 -10.29 2.56
N ASN A 45 5.86 -10.83 2.48
CA ASN A 45 4.69 -10.16 1.94
C ASN A 45 4.06 -9.27 3.01
N GLN A 46 3.53 -8.13 2.63
CA GLN A 46 2.77 -7.24 3.51
C GLN A 46 1.33 -7.08 3.00
N PHE A 47 0.42 -6.77 3.92
CA PHE A 47 -0.99 -6.55 3.61
C PHE A 47 -1.32 -5.04 3.65
N PRO A 48 -1.23 -4.33 2.51
CA PRO A 48 -1.31 -2.86 2.46
C PRO A 48 -2.58 -2.26 3.07
N PRO A 49 -3.78 -2.89 2.96
CA PRO A 49 -5.00 -2.29 3.50
C PRO A 49 -5.01 -2.05 5.02
N LEU A 50 -4.08 -2.65 5.77
CA LEU A 50 -3.99 -2.46 7.23
C LEU A 50 -2.71 -1.74 7.68
N ILE A 51 -1.93 -1.19 6.75
CA ILE A 51 -0.68 -0.47 7.06
C ILE A 51 -0.95 0.75 7.96
N TYR A 52 -2.06 1.47 7.75
CA TYR A 52 -2.43 2.61 8.59
C TYR A 52 -2.64 2.23 10.07
N GLN A 53 -3.07 1.00 10.36
CA GLN A 53 -3.22 0.52 11.75
C GLN A 53 -1.86 0.26 12.41
N VAL A 54 -0.83 -0.09 11.64
CA VAL A 54 0.55 -0.15 12.16
C VAL A 54 1.07 1.26 12.44
N ALA A 55 0.83 2.20 11.52
CA ALA A 55 1.25 3.60 11.66
C ALA A 55 0.59 4.31 12.84
N SER A 56 -0.63 3.94 13.22
CA SER A 56 -1.37 4.47 14.37
C SER A 56 -1.25 3.62 15.64
N ALA A 57 -0.27 2.74 15.73
CA ALA A 57 -0.06 1.82 16.87
C ALA A 57 -1.25 0.88 17.19
N GLY A 58 -2.12 0.64 16.22
CA GLY A 58 -3.30 -0.24 16.35
C GLY A 58 -3.03 -1.72 16.10
N LEU A 59 -2.00 -2.06 15.31
CA LEU A 59 -1.59 -3.43 15.00
C LEU A 59 -0.07 -3.58 15.01
N GLU A 60 0.40 -4.78 15.41
CA GLU A 60 1.79 -5.17 15.25
C GLU A 60 2.14 -5.40 13.77
N PRO A 61 3.34 -4.98 13.32
CA PRO A 61 3.82 -5.25 11.97
C PRO A 61 3.72 -6.73 11.57
N SER A 62 4.04 -7.62 12.48
CA SER A 62 4.00 -9.08 12.29
C SER A 62 2.61 -9.64 12.02
N ASN A 63 1.54 -8.89 12.34
CA ASN A 63 0.16 -9.31 12.10
C ASN A 63 -0.27 -9.14 10.63
N ILE A 64 0.41 -8.26 9.91
CA ILE A 64 0.12 -7.94 8.50
C ILE A 64 1.29 -8.23 7.56
N ALA A 65 2.39 -8.77 8.08
CA ALA A 65 3.56 -9.18 7.30
C ALA A 65 3.81 -10.69 7.43
N PHE A 66 4.16 -11.33 6.32
CA PHE A 66 4.33 -12.78 6.22
C PHE A 66 5.63 -13.16 5.53
N PRO A 67 6.54 -13.91 6.18
CA PRO A 67 7.76 -14.41 5.55
C PRO A 67 7.46 -15.33 4.36
N PHE A 68 8.03 -15.05 3.18
CA PHE A 68 7.83 -15.86 1.97
C PHE A 68 8.25 -17.31 2.17
N ARG A 69 9.36 -17.57 2.86
CA ARG A 69 9.85 -18.93 3.11
C ARG A 69 8.85 -19.77 3.89
N ARG A 70 8.09 -19.15 4.79
CA ARG A 70 7.02 -19.83 5.55
C ARG A 70 5.79 -20.13 4.69
N LEU A 71 5.42 -19.20 3.79
CA LEU A 71 4.28 -19.35 2.89
C LEU A 71 4.48 -20.49 1.87
N PHE A 72 5.74 -20.70 1.46
CA PHE A 72 6.10 -21.67 0.44
C PHE A 72 6.90 -22.85 1.00
N GLN A 73 6.79 -23.11 2.28
CA GLN A 73 7.42 -24.24 2.95
C GLN A 73 7.00 -25.57 2.28
N ASN A 74 7.95 -26.49 2.12
CA ASN A 74 7.74 -27.82 1.52
C ASN A 74 7.34 -27.85 0.03
N ARG A 75 7.54 -26.76 -0.72
CA ARG A 75 7.34 -26.75 -2.17
C ARG A 75 8.65 -26.99 -2.92
N LYS A 76 8.73 -28.10 -3.65
CA LYS A 76 9.95 -28.50 -4.37
C LYS A 76 10.22 -27.65 -5.61
N ASN A 77 9.18 -27.10 -6.25
CA ASN A 77 9.28 -26.29 -7.46
C ASN A 77 9.39 -24.77 -7.22
N PHE A 78 9.42 -24.34 -5.96
CA PHE A 78 9.43 -22.92 -5.58
C PHE A 78 10.76 -22.48 -4.98
N PHE A 79 11.28 -21.37 -5.47
CA PHE A 79 12.51 -20.75 -5.00
C PHE A 79 12.26 -19.28 -4.66
N PHE A 80 12.64 -18.87 -3.47
CA PHE A 80 12.64 -17.47 -3.08
C PHE A 80 14.07 -16.93 -3.02
N ARG A 81 14.27 -15.71 -3.57
CA ARG A 81 15.51 -14.96 -3.44
C ARG A 81 15.21 -13.54 -2.96
N MET A 82 15.79 -13.18 -1.81
CA MET A 82 15.78 -11.80 -1.35
C MET A 82 16.86 -11.04 -2.13
N ALA A 83 16.44 -10.21 -3.06
CA ALA A 83 17.33 -9.44 -3.93
C ALA A 83 16.60 -8.25 -4.56
N GLU A 84 17.37 -7.23 -4.89
CA GLU A 84 16.93 -6.12 -5.72
C GLU A 84 17.17 -6.42 -7.19
N VAL A 85 16.15 -6.27 -8.03
CA VAL A 85 16.28 -6.40 -9.48
C VAL A 85 16.74 -5.05 -10.04
N GLN A 86 17.90 -5.05 -10.65
CA GLN A 86 18.56 -3.85 -11.17
C GLN A 86 18.23 -3.60 -12.64
N ARG A 87 18.15 -4.67 -13.45
CA ARG A 87 17.92 -4.59 -14.90
C ARG A 87 17.32 -5.88 -15.44
N ILE A 88 16.55 -5.75 -16.51
CA ILE A 88 16.09 -6.85 -17.37
C ILE A 88 16.97 -6.87 -18.61
N ASP A 89 17.46 -8.04 -18.97
CA ASP A 89 18.10 -8.34 -20.23
C ASP A 89 17.15 -9.21 -21.04
N ALA A 90 16.49 -8.60 -22.02
CA ALA A 90 15.46 -9.28 -22.80
C ALA A 90 16.06 -10.24 -23.84
N GLU A 91 17.27 -9.97 -24.37
CA GLU A 91 17.96 -10.80 -25.34
C GLU A 91 18.41 -12.11 -24.70
N GLU A 92 19.05 -12.02 -23.54
CA GLU A 92 19.52 -13.16 -22.76
C GLU A 92 18.40 -13.83 -21.94
N LYS A 93 17.18 -13.31 -21.97
CA LYS A 93 16.05 -13.73 -21.11
C LYS A 93 16.48 -13.87 -19.65
N ALA A 94 17.05 -12.81 -19.11
CA ALA A 94 17.61 -12.80 -17.77
C ALA A 94 17.23 -11.52 -17.01
N ILE A 95 17.23 -11.60 -15.69
CA ILE A 95 17.24 -10.43 -14.81
C ILE A 95 18.58 -10.35 -14.08
N LEU A 96 19.13 -9.12 -14.02
CA LEU A 96 20.30 -8.82 -13.21
C LEU A 96 19.83 -8.37 -11.84
N THR A 97 20.37 -8.99 -10.81
CA THR A 97 19.97 -8.71 -9.41
C THR A 97 21.19 -8.41 -8.55
N SER A 98 20.97 -7.90 -7.34
CA SER A 98 22.04 -7.66 -6.34
C SER A 98 22.81 -8.92 -5.94
N ILE A 99 22.32 -10.13 -6.27
CA ILE A 99 22.93 -11.42 -5.94
C ILE A 99 23.37 -12.22 -7.17
N GLY A 100 23.34 -11.62 -8.37
CA GLY A 100 23.71 -12.23 -9.64
C GLY A 100 22.55 -12.38 -10.61
N THR A 101 22.81 -13.05 -11.73
CA THR A 101 21.87 -13.20 -12.85
C THR A 101 20.92 -14.38 -12.64
N ILE A 102 19.65 -14.20 -13.02
CA ILE A 102 18.61 -15.25 -13.01
C ILE A 102 17.97 -15.29 -14.40
N HIS A 103 18.14 -16.41 -15.13
CA HIS A 103 17.49 -16.61 -16.41
C HIS A 103 16.04 -17.08 -16.23
N TYR A 104 15.16 -16.69 -17.15
CA TYR A 104 13.74 -17.05 -17.17
C TYR A 104 13.32 -17.62 -18.52
N ASP A 105 12.23 -18.38 -18.53
CA ASP A 105 11.47 -18.70 -19.73
C ASP A 105 10.27 -17.76 -19.85
N ASP A 106 9.65 -17.42 -18.70
CA ASP A 106 8.65 -16.38 -18.56
C ASP A 106 9.02 -15.44 -17.41
N LEU A 107 8.83 -14.12 -17.61
CA LEU A 107 9.08 -13.10 -16.61
C LEU A 107 7.78 -12.36 -16.27
N VAL A 108 7.45 -12.24 -14.98
CA VAL A 108 6.28 -11.48 -14.53
C VAL A 108 6.72 -10.34 -13.62
N LEU A 109 6.45 -9.12 -14.05
CA LEU A 109 6.76 -7.88 -13.35
C LEU A 109 5.59 -7.54 -12.44
N ALA A 110 5.80 -7.63 -11.12
CA ALA A 110 4.83 -7.40 -10.07
C ALA A 110 5.39 -6.53 -8.93
N ALA A 111 6.37 -5.65 -9.23
CA ALA A 111 7.09 -4.85 -8.24
C ALA A 111 6.27 -3.68 -7.68
N GLY A 112 5.03 -3.50 -8.12
CA GLY A 112 4.09 -2.53 -7.56
C GLY A 112 4.49 -1.08 -7.80
N ALA A 113 4.13 -0.22 -6.84
CA ALA A 113 4.33 1.22 -6.92
C ALA A 113 4.97 1.77 -5.64
N THR A 114 5.58 2.94 -5.75
CA THR A 114 6.11 3.75 -4.65
C THR A 114 5.35 5.07 -4.54
N THR A 115 5.56 5.79 -3.46
CA THR A 115 5.01 7.13 -3.25
C THR A 115 5.48 8.09 -4.34
N ASN A 116 4.57 8.92 -4.83
CA ASN A 116 4.86 9.96 -5.81
C ASN A 116 4.89 11.32 -5.10
N PHE A 117 6.06 11.93 -5.06
CA PHE A 117 6.24 13.30 -4.52
C PHE A 117 6.19 14.38 -5.61
N PHE A 118 5.76 14.01 -6.83
CA PHE A 118 5.59 14.90 -7.99
C PHE A 118 6.83 15.70 -8.36
N GLY A 119 8.02 15.18 -8.03
CA GLY A 119 9.31 15.81 -8.31
C GLY A 119 9.75 16.84 -7.27
N ASN A 120 8.96 17.11 -6.24
CA ASN A 120 9.35 18.01 -5.16
C ASN A 120 10.32 17.32 -4.20
N LYS A 121 11.58 17.77 -4.24
CA LYS A 121 12.67 17.18 -3.45
C LYS A 121 12.59 17.51 -1.95
N ASN A 122 12.04 18.68 -1.59
CA ASN A 122 11.88 19.08 -0.18
C ASN A 122 10.86 18.18 0.51
N ILE A 123 9.71 17.96 -0.14
CA ILE A 123 8.68 17.05 0.34
C ILE A 123 9.23 15.61 0.40
N GLU A 124 9.94 15.14 -0.65
CA GLU A 124 10.52 13.79 -0.68
C GLU A 124 11.55 13.55 0.44
N ALA A 125 12.33 14.57 0.79
CA ALA A 125 13.33 14.48 1.85
C ALA A 125 12.74 14.50 3.27
N SER A 126 11.61 15.17 3.46
CA SER A 126 11.12 15.53 4.80
C SER A 126 9.78 14.89 5.17
N ALA A 127 8.89 14.64 4.20
CA ALA A 127 7.61 14.03 4.47
C ALA A 127 7.71 12.51 4.69
N LEU A 128 6.78 11.97 5.46
CA LEU A 128 6.69 10.55 5.77
C LEU A 128 5.66 9.88 4.85
N SER A 129 6.09 8.84 4.15
CA SER A 129 5.19 7.98 3.36
C SER A 129 4.63 6.84 4.22
N MET A 130 3.57 6.17 3.69
CA MET A 130 2.90 5.06 4.38
C MET A 130 2.54 3.94 3.37
N LYS A 131 3.49 3.54 2.53
CA LYS A 131 3.26 2.47 1.52
C LYS A 131 3.76 1.10 2.00
N THR A 132 4.72 1.07 2.92
CA THR A 132 5.35 -0.15 3.45
C THR A 132 5.24 -0.24 4.96
N VAL A 133 5.40 -1.46 5.50
CA VAL A 133 5.43 -1.69 6.96
C VAL A 133 6.56 -0.91 7.63
N SER A 134 7.73 -0.82 6.98
CA SER A 134 8.87 -0.06 7.51
C SER A 134 8.57 1.45 7.57
N GLU A 135 7.92 2.00 6.55
CA GLU A 135 7.47 3.40 6.56
C GLU A 135 6.41 3.65 7.63
N ALA A 136 5.45 2.74 7.80
CA ALA A 136 4.43 2.82 8.86
C ALA A 136 5.05 2.78 10.26
N MET A 137 6.07 1.95 10.47
CA MET A 137 6.83 1.91 11.73
C MET A 137 7.59 3.22 11.97
N ARG A 138 8.24 3.76 10.93
CA ARG A 138 8.90 5.07 11.01
C ARG A 138 7.91 6.16 11.38
N LEU A 139 6.76 6.19 10.70
CA LEU A 139 5.67 7.16 10.98
C LEU A 139 5.19 7.03 12.43
N ARG A 140 4.90 5.81 12.91
CA ARG A 140 4.51 5.54 14.28
C ARG A 140 5.54 6.08 15.27
N ASN A 141 6.81 5.73 15.06
CA ASN A 141 7.89 6.15 15.95
C ASN A 141 8.04 7.68 15.96
N THR A 142 7.93 8.35 14.80
CA THR A 142 8.00 9.82 14.71
C THR A 142 6.87 10.48 15.50
N ILE A 143 5.63 10.01 15.33
CA ILE A 143 4.47 10.55 16.07
C ILE A 143 4.68 10.39 17.57
N LEU A 144 5.06 9.20 18.04
CA LEU A 144 5.28 8.96 19.46
C LEU A 144 6.44 9.79 20.02
N GLN A 145 7.56 9.90 19.28
CA GLN A 145 8.69 10.76 19.67
C GLN A 145 8.30 12.24 19.77
N ASN A 146 7.43 12.72 18.88
CA ASN A 146 6.97 14.09 18.93
C ASN A 146 6.04 14.36 20.12
N LEU A 147 5.24 13.38 20.54
CA LEU A 147 4.46 13.46 21.78
C LEU A 147 5.38 13.55 23.02
N GLU A 148 6.40 12.67 23.14
CA GLU A 148 7.39 12.72 24.23
C GLU A 148 8.14 14.07 24.27
N ARG A 149 8.49 14.62 23.10
CA ARG A 149 9.16 15.93 23.02
C ARG A 149 8.21 17.08 23.38
N ALA A 150 6.94 17.00 22.96
CA ALA A 150 5.95 18.03 23.25
C ALA A 150 5.66 18.14 24.75
N GLU A 151 5.73 17.03 25.49
CA GLU A 151 5.52 17.00 26.94
C GLU A 151 6.57 17.79 27.72
N THR A 152 7.77 17.93 27.16
CA THR A 152 8.91 18.61 27.80
C THR A 152 9.30 19.92 27.10
N GLU A 153 8.55 20.37 26.09
CA GLU A 153 8.85 21.60 25.33
C GLU A 153 8.17 22.80 25.97
N ASP A 154 8.96 23.76 26.43
CA ASP A 154 8.48 25.00 27.05
C ASP A 154 8.05 26.08 26.02
N ASP A 155 8.60 26.03 24.80
CA ASP A 155 8.25 26.95 23.72
C ASP A 155 6.91 26.51 23.12
N GLU A 156 5.87 27.30 23.33
CA GLU A 156 4.50 27.02 22.88
C GLU A 156 4.41 26.84 21.36
N VAL A 157 5.17 27.59 20.57
CA VAL A 157 5.17 27.52 19.10
C VAL A 157 5.78 26.17 18.66
N LYS A 158 6.87 25.77 19.28
CA LYS A 158 7.49 24.47 18.99
C LYS A 158 6.62 23.31 19.47
N ARG A 159 6.01 23.42 20.66
CA ARG A 159 5.09 22.43 21.19
C ARG A 159 3.90 22.24 20.25
N GLN A 160 3.28 23.33 19.81
CA GLN A 160 2.17 23.29 18.87
C GLN A 160 2.56 22.61 17.56
N ARG A 161 3.75 22.92 17.04
CA ARG A 161 4.29 22.29 15.81
C ARG A 161 4.51 20.79 15.98
N LEU A 162 5.05 20.34 17.12
CA LEU A 162 5.25 18.93 17.45
C LEU A 162 3.93 18.16 17.50
N LEU A 163 2.86 18.81 17.97
CA LEU A 163 1.51 18.26 18.08
C LEU A 163 0.68 18.39 16.78
N THR A 164 1.20 19.08 15.77
CA THR A 164 0.50 19.24 14.49
C THR A 164 0.89 18.16 13.48
N ILE A 165 -0.11 17.46 12.95
CA ILE A 165 0.04 16.45 11.91
C ILE A 165 -0.71 16.89 10.65
N ALA A 166 -0.02 17.03 9.54
CA ALA A 166 -0.59 17.33 8.24
C ALA A 166 -0.59 16.08 7.35
N ILE A 167 -1.76 15.67 6.90
CA ILE A 167 -1.95 14.51 6.01
C ILE A 167 -2.28 15.03 4.63
N VAL A 168 -1.45 14.72 3.63
CA VAL A 168 -1.63 15.16 2.24
C VAL A 168 -2.14 14.03 1.38
N GLY A 169 -3.40 14.14 0.93
CA GLY A 169 -4.09 13.20 0.08
C GLY A 169 -5.39 12.66 0.69
N GLY A 170 -6.53 13.06 0.15
CA GLY A 170 -7.89 12.71 0.61
C GLY A 170 -8.43 11.38 0.06
N GLY A 171 -7.57 10.49 -0.44
CA GLY A 171 -7.93 9.12 -0.82
C GLY A 171 -8.20 8.20 0.38
N PRO A 172 -8.48 6.91 0.15
CA PRO A 172 -8.75 5.94 1.23
C PRO A 172 -7.66 5.93 2.31
N SER A 173 -6.38 5.89 1.94
CA SER A 173 -5.27 5.87 2.91
C SER A 173 -5.23 7.11 3.80
N GLY A 174 -5.48 8.31 3.23
CA GLY A 174 -5.53 9.55 4.00
C GLY A 174 -6.71 9.61 4.96
N VAL A 175 -7.88 9.19 4.50
CA VAL A 175 -9.10 9.12 5.34
C VAL A 175 -8.92 8.13 6.50
N GLU A 176 -8.34 6.96 6.22
CA GLU A 176 -8.11 5.90 7.20
C GLU A 176 -7.09 6.32 8.26
N ILE A 177 -5.95 6.90 7.85
CA ILE A 177 -4.94 7.35 8.81
C ILE A 177 -5.41 8.58 9.61
N ALA A 178 -6.12 9.53 8.99
CA ALA A 178 -6.69 10.69 9.68
C ALA A 178 -7.68 10.25 10.77
N GLY A 179 -8.59 9.33 10.44
CA GLY A 179 -9.52 8.77 11.39
C GLY A 179 -8.83 8.01 12.53
N ALA A 180 -7.81 7.22 12.22
CA ALA A 180 -7.06 6.46 13.22
C ALA A 180 -6.26 7.36 14.18
N LEU A 181 -5.63 8.44 13.68
CA LEU A 181 -4.90 9.40 14.50
C LEU A 181 -5.85 10.26 15.35
N ALA A 182 -7.01 10.64 14.81
CA ALA A 182 -8.03 11.35 15.59
C ALA A 182 -8.58 10.50 16.75
N GLU A 183 -8.75 9.20 16.53
CA GLU A 183 -9.08 8.27 17.62
C GLU A 183 -7.94 8.13 18.65
N MET A 184 -6.68 8.09 18.18
CA MET A 184 -5.50 8.10 19.04
C MET A 184 -5.47 9.36 19.91
N ARG A 185 -5.65 10.55 19.33
CA ARG A 185 -5.76 11.82 20.05
C ARG A 185 -6.82 11.75 21.15
N ARG A 186 -8.00 11.24 20.82
CA ARG A 186 -9.14 11.19 21.75
C ARG A 186 -8.97 10.20 22.88
N THR A 187 -8.26 9.09 22.65
CA THR A 187 -8.27 7.94 23.58
C THR A 187 -6.93 7.68 24.26
N ILE A 188 -5.82 8.01 23.58
CA ILE A 188 -4.47 7.70 24.05
C ILE A 188 -3.88 8.90 24.80
N ILE A 189 -3.89 10.09 24.20
CA ILE A 189 -3.26 11.28 24.79
C ILE A 189 -3.76 11.54 26.21
N PRO A 190 -5.08 11.57 26.52
CA PRO A 190 -5.55 11.85 27.87
C PRO A 190 -5.14 10.79 28.92
N ARG A 191 -4.68 9.63 28.50
CA ARG A 191 -4.32 8.52 29.38
C ARG A 191 -2.82 8.38 29.59
N ASP A 192 -2.07 8.51 28.51
CA ASP A 192 -0.64 8.24 28.49
C ASP A 192 0.18 9.52 28.67
N TYR A 193 -0.38 10.65 28.26
CA TYR A 193 0.23 11.99 28.31
C TYR A 193 -0.70 12.97 29.05
N PRO A 194 -0.92 12.79 30.36
CA PRO A 194 -1.90 13.58 31.12
C PRO A 194 -1.56 15.07 31.17
N ASP A 195 -0.31 15.42 31.01
CA ASP A 195 0.17 16.80 31.00
C ASP A 195 0.02 17.50 29.63
N LEU A 196 -0.28 16.72 28.56
CA LEU A 196 -0.61 17.27 27.26
C LEU A 196 -2.12 17.48 27.12
N ASN A 197 -2.50 18.67 26.72
CA ASN A 197 -3.88 18.93 26.35
C ASN A 197 -4.19 18.35 24.97
N ALA A 198 -5.05 17.33 24.92
CA ALA A 198 -5.42 16.68 23.65
C ALA A 198 -6.00 17.64 22.60
N SER A 199 -6.55 18.78 23.00
CA SER A 199 -7.08 19.82 22.09
C SER A 199 -5.97 20.56 21.33
N GLU A 200 -4.72 20.54 21.83
CA GLU A 200 -3.58 21.15 21.16
C GLU A 200 -3.07 20.30 20.00
N MET A 201 -3.44 19.04 19.92
CA MET A 201 -3.07 18.20 18.79
C MET A 201 -3.97 18.45 17.58
N HIS A 202 -3.45 19.11 16.55
CA HIS A 202 -4.15 19.37 15.30
C HIS A 202 -3.87 18.29 14.26
N ILE A 203 -4.90 17.86 13.56
CA ILE A 203 -4.83 16.89 12.47
C ILE A 203 -5.49 17.51 11.24
N TYR A 204 -4.67 17.89 10.27
CA TYR A 204 -5.11 18.42 8.97
C TYR A 204 -5.17 17.31 7.94
N LEU A 205 -6.23 17.27 7.14
CA LEU A 205 -6.33 16.43 5.94
C LEU A 205 -6.49 17.33 4.72
N ILE A 206 -5.41 17.48 3.95
CA ILE A 206 -5.34 18.34 2.78
C ILE A 206 -5.56 17.51 1.52
N ASN A 207 -6.44 17.96 0.65
CA ASN A 207 -6.77 17.29 -0.59
C ASN A 207 -6.83 18.25 -1.77
N ALA A 208 -6.10 17.94 -2.84
CA ALA A 208 -6.08 18.76 -4.06
C ALA A 208 -7.41 18.79 -4.83
N GLY A 209 -8.26 17.81 -4.61
CA GLY A 209 -9.58 17.76 -5.24
C GLY A 209 -10.67 18.30 -4.32
N PRO A 210 -11.88 18.57 -4.87
CA PRO A 210 -12.96 19.24 -4.12
C PRO A 210 -13.61 18.36 -3.05
N ARG A 211 -13.30 17.05 -3.03
CA ARG A 211 -13.92 16.12 -2.06
C ARG A 211 -12.99 14.97 -1.69
N LEU A 212 -13.13 14.47 -0.49
CA LEU A 212 -12.47 13.24 -0.05
C LEU A 212 -13.02 12.04 -0.79
N LEU A 213 -12.23 10.95 -0.89
CA LEU A 213 -12.63 9.71 -1.57
C LEU A 213 -13.15 9.97 -2.98
N GLY A 214 -12.49 10.80 -3.75
CA GLY A 214 -12.95 11.30 -5.05
C GLY A 214 -13.38 10.23 -6.07
N ALA A 215 -12.86 9.00 -5.94
CA ALA A 215 -13.24 7.84 -6.75
C ALA A 215 -14.56 7.16 -6.28
N MET A 216 -15.09 7.54 -5.12
CA MET A 216 -16.35 7.03 -4.58
C MET A 216 -17.49 8.02 -4.89
N ASP A 217 -18.73 7.57 -4.67
CA ASP A 217 -19.93 8.40 -4.81
C ASP A 217 -19.91 9.58 -3.84
N GLU A 218 -20.54 10.67 -4.26
CA GLU A 218 -20.60 11.91 -3.48
C GLU A 218 -21.24 11.72 -2.09
N LYS A 219 -22.24 10.84 -1.98
CA LYS A 219 -22.87 10.53 -0.68
C LYS A 219 -21.89 9.83 0.26
N SER A 220 -21.05 8.94 -0.25
CA SER A 220 -19.99 8.28 0.52
C SER A 220 -18.92 9.27 0.94
N SER A 221 -18.51 10.17 0.05
CA SER A 221 -17.58 11.25 0.30
C SER A 221 -18.08 12.18 1.43
N ARG A 222 -19.31 12.67 1.32
CA ARG A 222 -19.94 13.51 2.37
C ARG A 222 -20.05 12.81 3.72
N LYS A 223 -20.35 11.51 3.74
CA LYS A 223 -20.38 10.74 5.00
C LYS A 223 -18.99 10.63 5.62
N ALA A 224 -17.96 10.42 4.81
CA ALA A 224 -16.58 10.34 5.28
C ALA A 224 -16.12 11.68 5.85
N GLU A 225 -16.37 12.78 5.14
CA GLU A 225 -16.05 14.13 5.58
C GLU A 225 -16.73 14.49 6.90
N LYS A 226 -18.06 14.27 7.00
CA LYS A 226 -18.81 14.47 8.25
C LYS A 226 -18.22 13.69 9.40
N ALA A 227 -17.92 12.42 9.20
CA ALA A 227 -17.37 11.56 10.24
C ALA A 227 -15.98 11.99 10.71
N LEU A 228 -15.11 12.48 9.83
CA LEU A 228 -13.80 13.02 10.17
C LEU A 228 -13.92 14.36 10.93
N LYS A 229 -14.82 15.27 10.50
CA LYS A 229 -15.11 16.52 11.21
C LYS A 229 -15.63 16.25 12.63
N GLU A 230 -16.49 15.27 12.82
CA GLU A 230 -16.97 14.83 14.15
C GLU A 230 -15.84 14.27 15.03
N LEU A 231 -14.77 13.74 14.44
CA LEU A 231 -13.55 13.35 15.14
C LEU A 231 -12.61 14.52 15.39
N GLY A 232 -12.92 15.71 14.88
CA GLY A 232 -12.11 16.91 14.99
C GLY A 232 -10.91 16.95 14.04
N VAL A 233 -11.01 16.31 12.88
CA VAL A 233 -10.05 16.46 11.78
C VAL A 233 -10.39 17.72 11.00
N GLU A 234 -9.40 18.57 10.76
CA GLU A 234 -9.51 19.77 9.94
C GLU A 234 -9.29 19.41 8.47
N ILE A 235 -10.29 19.64 7.63
CA ILE A 235 -10.28 19.24 6.22
C ILE A 235 -10.11 20.47 5.34
N ILE A 236 -9.04 20.48 4.53
CA ILE A 236 -8.75 21.49 3.52
C ILE A 236 -8.87 20.79 2.16
N ALA A 237 -9.99 21.01 1.51
CA ALA A 237 -10.26 20.47 0.18
C ALA A 237 -10.03 21.53 -0.89
N ASP A 238 -9.88 21.10 -2.16
CA ASP A 238 -9.62 21.96 -3.31
C ASP A 238 -8.37 22.84 -3.13
N CYS A 239 -7.35 22.28 -2.47
CA CYS A 239 -6.10 22.95 -2.18
C CYS A 239 -4.91 21.99 -2.34
N ARG A 240 -3.90 22.43 -3.08
CA ARG A 240 -2.66 21.67 -3.30
C ARG A 240 -1.58 22.13 -2.35
N VAL A 241 -0.79 21.17 -1.93
CA VAL A 241 0.48 21.42 -1.26
C VAL A 241 1.54 21.64 -2.33
N THR A 242 2.24 22.75 -2.25
CA THR A 242 3.27 23.16 -3.21
C THR A 242 4.67 22.86 -2.72
N ASP A 243 4.93 22.97 -1.41
CA ASP A 243 6.23 22.68 -0.82
C ASP A 243 6.16 22.35 0.68
N TYR A 244 7.28 21.87 1.24
CA TYR A 244 7.45 21.70 2.69
C TYR A 244 8.88 22.06 3.08
N GLN A 245 9.05 23.17 3.77
CA GLN A 245 10.34 23.71 4.18
C GLN A 245 10.26 24.27 5.59
N ASN A 246 11.33 24.13 6.38
CA ASN A 246 11.44 24.71 7.73
C ASN A 246 10.21 24.39 8.60
N HIS A 247 9.73 23.16 8.55
CA HIS A 247 8.52 22.68 9.24
C HIS A 247 7.22 23.41 8.84
N SER A 248 7.22 24.09 7.70
CA SER A 248 6.04 24.78 7.15
C SER A 248 5.60 24.08 5.86
N LEU A 249 4.39 23.57 5.88
CA LEU A 249 3.72 23.02 4.69
C LEU A 249 3.07 24.19 3.95
N ILE A 250 3.48 24.43 2.72
CA ILE A 250 3.05 25.58 1.90
C ILE A 250 1.92 25.14 0.99
N LEU A 251 0.82 25.89 1.03
CA LEU A 251 -0.38 25.66 0.22
C LEU A 251 -0.35 26.53 -1.04
N GLU A 252 -1.15 26.18 -2.05
CA GLU A 252 -1.16 26.90 -3.34
C GLU A 252 -1.77 28.30 -3.27
N ASP A 253 -2.61 28.58 -2.28
CA ASP A 253 -3.18 29.91 -1.99
C ASP A 253 -2.24 30.84 -1.25
N GLY A 254 -1.05 30.35 -0.87
CA GLY A 254 -0.03 31.08 -0.13
C GLY A 254 -0.10 30.92 1.39
N ASP A 255 -1.12 30.24 1.89
CA ASP A 255 -1.22 29.88 3.30
C ASP A 255 -0.20 28.79 3.66
N PHE A 256 0.08 28.63 4.93
CA PHE A 256 0.99 27.61 5.43
C PHE A 256 0.51 26.97 6.74
N ILE A 257 0.93 25.74 6.96
CA ILE A 257 0.67 24.98 8.18
C ILE A 257 2.00 24.60 8.81
N HIS A 258 2.25 25.06 10.04
CA HIS A 258 3.40 24.60 10.81
C HIS A 258 3.16 23.21 11.37
N ALA A 259 3.87 22.23 10.87
CA ALA A 259 3.73 20.84 11.28
C ALA A 259 5.10 20.13 11.34
N GLU A 260 5.38 19.42 12.42
CA GLU A 260 6.56 18.55 12.51
C GLU A 260 6.34 17.24 11.77
N THR A 261 5.10 16.79 11.66
CA THR A 261 4.75 15.53 11.00
C THR A 261 3.92 15.80 9.75
N VAL A 262 4.49 15.54 8.58
CA VAL A 262 3.78 15.55 7.30
C VAL A 262 3.68 14.14 6.77
N ILE A 263 2.46 13.63 6.56
CA ILE A 263 2.17 12.30 6.03
C ILE A 263 1.74 12.45 4.57
N TRP A 264 2.57 11.93 3.65
CA TRP A 264 2.32 12.06 2.21
C TRP A 264 1.71 10.78 1.64
N VAL A 265 0.42 10.84 1.31
CA VAL A 265 -0.36 9.75 0.70
C VAL A 265 -1.13 10.20 -0.56
N SER A 266 -0.66 11.28 -1.20
CA SER A 266 -1.32 11.99 -2.31
C SER A 266 -1.14 11.35 -3.69
N GLY A 267 -0.45 10.25 -3.80
CA GLY A 267 -0.28 9.58 -5.09
C GLY A 267 0.82 8.53 -5.09
N ILE A 268 0.79 7.73 -6.14
CA ILE A 268 1.76 6.66 -6.36
C ILE A 268 2.28 6.69 -7.79
N LYS A 269 3.51 6.21 -7.99
CA LYS A 269 4.11 5.98 -9.30
C LYS A 269 4.63 4.54 -9.36
N ALA A 270 4.58 3.92 -10.53
CA ALA A 270 5.07 2.56 -10.73
C ALA A 270 6.58 2.46 -10.45
N ASN A 271 7.00 1.38 -9.81
CA ASN A 271 8.42 1.08 -9.63
C ASN A 271 9.05 0.79 -10.99
N ARG A 272 10.08 1.56 -11.37
CA ARG A 272 10.79 1.38 -12.63
C ARG A 272 11.88 0.33 -12.49
N ILE A 273 12.00 -0.53 -13.51
CA ILE A 273 13.09 -1.49 -13.68
C ILE A 273 13.78 -1.16 -15.00
N LYS A 274 15.09 -1.07 -15.01
CA LYS A 274 15.88 -0.81 -16.25
C LYS A 274 15.74 -1.98 -17.21
N GLY A 275 15.84 -1.71 -18.53
CA GLY A 275 15.76 -2.72 -19.59
C GLY A 275 14.35 -2.95 -20.14
N ILE A 276 13.36 -2.18 -19.69
CA ILE A 276 12.04 -2.10 -20.34
C ILE A 276 12.12 -1.04 -21.42
N PRO A 277 11.72 -1.32 -22.68
CA PRO A 277 11.69 -0.34 -23.77
C PRO A 277 10.87 0.90 -23.41
N ILE A 278 11.33 2.08 -23.81
CA ILE A 278 10.66 3.34 -23.47
C ILE A 278 9.24 3.42 -24.03
N GLU A 279 9.00 2.86 -25.21
CA GLU A 279 7.71 2.74 -25.86
C GLU A 279 6.73 1.82 -25.11
N SER A 280 7.23 1.01 -24.17
CA SER A 280 6.43 0.18 -23.29
C SER A 280 6.11 0.86 -21.96
N ILE A 281 6.45 2.15 -21.80
CA ILE A 281 6.18 2.90 -20.56
C ILE A 281 5.11 3.95 -20.83
N GLY A 282 4.02 3.83 -20.10
CA GLY A 282 2.87 4.74 -20.15
C GLY A 282 2.79 5.69 -18.96
N HIS A 283 1.61 6.27 -18.78
CA HIS A 283 1.33 7.23 -17.71
C HIS A 283 1.68 6.69 -16.32
N GLY A 284 2.22 7.54 -15.47
CA GLY A 284 2.64 7.17 -14.11
C GLY A 284 3.82 6.20 -14.05
N GLY A 285 4.55 6.01 -15.16
CA GLY A 285 5.64 5.05 -15.27
C GLY A 285 5.17 3.60 -15.34
N ARG A 286 3.90 3.36 -15.60
CA ARG A 286 3.29 2.03 -15.70
C ARG A 286 3.69 1.36 -17.02
N ILE A 287 3.80 0.05 -16.99
CA ILE A 287 4.19 -0.78 -18.14
C ILE A 287 2.96 -1.08 -18.98
N LEU A 288 3.01 -0.71 -20.26
CA LEU A 288 1.97 -0.96 -21.25
C LEU A 288 1.88 -2.45 -21.58
N THR A 289 0.68 -3.00 -21.50
CA THR A 289 0.41 -4.40 -21.80
C THR A 289 -0.82 -4.55 -22.68
N ASP A 290 -0.88 -5.68 -23.38
CA ASP A 290 -2.11 -6.14 -24.04
C ASP A 290 -3.14 -6.66 -23.01
N SER A 291 -4.30 -7.09 -23.49
CA SER A 291 -5.36 -7.68 -22.66
C SER A 291 -4.98 -9.02 -22.01
N PHE A 292 -3.84 -9.62 -22.36
CA PHE A 292 -3.29 -10.83 -21.72
C PHE A 292 -2.20 -10.52 -20.71
N ASN A 293 -2.01 -9.24 -20.37
CA ASN A 293 -0.94 -8.72 -19.52
C ASN A 293 0.48 -8.92 -20.09
N ARG A 294 0.64 -9.15 -21.40
CA ARG A 294 1.94 -9.24 -22.06
C ARG A 294 2.50 -7.85 -22.28
N VAL A 295 3.77 -7.66 -21.92
CA VAL A 295 4.45 -6.37 -22.11
C VAL A 295 4.67 -6.10 -23.60
N LYS A 296 4.31 -4.92 -24.04
CA LYS A 296 4.53 -4.45 -25.40
C LYS A 296 6.03 -4.51 -25.76
N ALA A 297 6.35 -4.95 -26.97
CA ALA A 297 7.72 -5.07 -27.47
C ALA A 297 8.65 -6.03 -26.68
N MET A 298 8.11 -6.90 -25.82
CA MET A 298 8.90 -7.90 -25.09
C MET A 298 8.27 -9.30 -25.20
N THR A 299 9.09 -10.31 -25.47
CA THR A 299 8.64 -11.72 -25.61
C THR A 299 8.67 -12.40 -24.24
N ASN A 300 7.58 -13.10 -23.89
CA ASN A 300 7.44 -13.85 -22.62
C ASN A 300 7.63 -12.99 -21.36
N VAL A 301 7.32 -11.70 -21.46
CA VAL A 301 7.34 -10.77 -20.32
C VAL A 301 5.92 -10.26 -20.08
N TYR A 302 5.50 -10.31 -18.82
CA TYR A 302 4.18 -9.90 -18.36
C TYR A 302 4.31 -8.83 -17.28
N ALA A 303 3.32 -7.97 -17.15
CA ALA A 303 3.23 -7.04 -16.02
C ALA A 303 1.85 -7.10 -15.37
N ILE A 304 1.81 -7.03 -14.02
CA ILE A 304 0.58 -7.09 -13.22
C ILE A 304 0.58 -6.09 -12.06
N GLY A 305 -0.60 -5.76 -11.58
CA GLY A 305 -0.81 -4.86 -10.45
C GLY A 305 -0.48 -3.41 -10.75
N ASP A 306 0.02 -2.69 -9.76
CA ASP A 306 0.26 -1.25 -9.83
C ASP A 306 1.25 -0.84 -10.92
N GLN A 307 2.13 -1.76 -11.36
CA GLN A 307 3.05 -1.53 -12.49
C GLN A 307 2.40 -1.62 -13.85
N CYS A 308 1.26 -2.32 -13.98
CA CYS A 308 0.65 -2.66 -15.25
C CYS A 308 -0.35 -1.58 -15.70
N LEU A 309 -0.34 -1.25 -17.00
CA LEU A 309 -1.38 -0.49 -17.68
C LEU A 309 -1.83 -1.31 -18.88
N VAL A 310 -3.01 -1.91 -18.78
CA VAL A 310 -3.62 -2.64 -19.90
C VAL A 310 -4.19 -1.63 -20.88
N GLU A 311 -3.79 -1.73 -22.16
CA GLU A 311 -4.30 -0.90 -23.25
C GLU A 311 -5.54 -1.53 -23.87
N GLY A 312 -6.43 -0.68 -24.41
CA GLY A 312 -7.58 -1.12 -25.20
C GLY A 312 -8.80 -1.56 -24.40
N ASP A 313 -8.83 -1.39 -23.08
CA ASP A 313 -10.05 -1.58 -22.30
C ASP A 313 -10.90 -0.31 -22.30
N GLU A 314 -12.03 -0.32 -23.03
CA GLU A 314 -12.92 0.82 -23.16
C GLU A 314 -13.54 1.26 -21.83
N ALA A 315 -13.71 0.34 -20.87
CA ALA A 315 -14.21 0.65 -19.53
C ALA A 315 -13.16 1.37 -18.66
N TYR A 316 -11.88 1.23 -19.01
CA TYR A 316 -10.75 1.82 -18.31
C TYR A 316 -9.73 2.45 -19.27
N PRO A 317 -10.08 3.50 -20.02
CA PRO A 317 -9.25 4.07 -21.09
C PRO A 317 -7.92 4.65 -20.59
N GLN A 318 -7.84 4.98 -19.30
CA GLN A 318 -6.60 5.44 -18.64
C GLN A 318 -5.88 4.30 -17.87
N GLY A 319 -6.27 3.05 -18.14
CA GLY A 319 -5.83 1.86 -17.43
C GLY A 319 -6.59 1.60 -16.12
N HIS A 320 -6.57 0.35 -15.69
CA HIS A 320 -7.25 -0.08 -14.47
C HIS A 320 -6.70 0.65 -13.23
N PRO A 321 -7.54 0.86 -12.19
CA PRO A 321 -7.08 1.49 -10.95
C PRO A 321 -6.01 0.63 -10.26
N GLN A 322 -5.07 1.28 -9.60
CA GLN A 322 -3.98 0.62 -8.87
C GLN A 322 -4.50 0.11 -7.51
N LEU A 323 -5.30 -0.95 -7.56
CA LEU A 323 -5.97 -1.57 -6.43
C LEU A 323 -5.54 -3.03 -6.23
N ALA A 324 -5.58 -3.49 -4.99
CA ALA A 324 -5.32 -4.88 -4.62
C ALA A 324 -6.11 -5.89 -5.46
N GLN A 325 -7.40 -5.61 -5.73
CA GLN A 325 -8.29 -6.47 -6.48
C GLN A 325 -7.89 -6.60 -7.95
N VAL A 326 -7.40 -5.54 -8.57
CA VAL A 326 -6.85 -5.58 -9.94
C VAL A 326 -5.63 -6.48 -9.97
N ALA A 327 -4.67 -6.27 -9.07
CA ALA A 327 -3.46 -7.07 -8.98
C ALA A 327 -3.74 -8.57 -8.78
N LEU A 328 -4.69 -8.91 -7.90
CA LEU A 328 -5.09 -10.30 -7.64
C LEU A 328 -5.76 -10.96 -8.84
N GLN A 329 -6.63 -10.22 -9.56
CA GLN A 329 -7.33 -10.76 -10.72
C GLN A 329 -6.41 -10.89 -11.92
N GLN A 330 -5.52 -9.92 -12.18
CA GLN A 330 -4.48 -10.03 -13.21
C GLN A 330 -3.55 -11.21 -12.95
N ALA A 331 -3.10 -11.39 -11.72
CA ALA A 331 -2.26 -12.53 -11.33
C ALA A 331 -2.96 -13.88 -11.58
N ALA A 332 -4.24 -13.99 -11.24
CA ALA A 332 -5.03 -15.19 -11.51
C ALA A 332 -5.21 -15.44 -13.02
N ASN A 333 -5.39 -14.39 -13.81
CA ASN A 333 -5.51 -14.49 -15.27
C ASN A 333 -4.18 -14.94 -15.91
N VAL A 334 -3.06 -14.32 -15.55
CA VAL A 334 -1.73 -14.69 -16.06
C VAL A 334 -1.39 -16.13 -15.68
N ALA A 335 -1.67 -16.58 -14.43
CA ALA A 335 -1.46 -17.97 -14.03
C ALA A 335 -2.26 -18.93 -14.89
N ARG A 336 -3.55 -18.63 -15.13
CA ARG A 336 -4.42 -19.46 -16.00
C ARG A 336 -3.88 -19.52 -17.42
N ASN A 337 -3.39 -18.43 -17.97
CA ASN A 337 -2.86 -18.36 -19.32
C ASN A 337 -1.52 -19.09 -19.46
N LEU A 338 -0.65 -19.02 -18.45
CA LEU A 338 0.58 -19.83 -18.42
C LEU A 338 0.26 -21.32 -18.40
N ILE A 339 -0.64 -21.78 -17.54
CA ILE A 339 -1.09 -23.17 -17.48
C ILE A 339 -1.77 -23.62 -18.78
N ALA A 340 -2.59 -22.75 -19.37
CA ALA A 340 -3.25 -23.03 -20.65
C ALA A 340 -2.22 -23.23 -21.79
N ALA A 341 -1.16 -22.40 -21.79
CA ALA A 341 -0.08 -22.52 -22.79
C ALA A 341 0.66 -23.86 -22.71
N GLU A 342 0.95 -24.38 -21.51
CA GLU A 342 1.53 -25.73 -21.34
C GLU A 342 0.63 -26.82 -21.87
N GLN A 343 -0.68 -26.62 -21.81
CA GLN A 343 -1.68 -27.58 -22.24
C GLN A 343 -2.14 -27.37 -23.70
N GLY A 344 -1.47 -26.48 -24.45
CA GLY A 344 -1.85 -26.16 -25.84
C GLY A 344 -3.22 -25.49 -25.95
N ARG A 345 -3.77 -24.92 -24.87
CA ARG A 345 -5.07 -24.25 -24.86
C ARG A 345 -4.93 -22.76 -25.13
N PRO A 346 -5.95 -22.11 -25.71
CA PRO A 346 -5.94 -20.67 -25.99
C PRO A 346 -5.90 -19.87 -24.68
N ALA A 347 -5.22 -18.72 -24.72
CA ALA A 347 -5.21 -17.75 -23.63
C ALA A 347 -6.56 -17.00 -23.56
N CYS A 348 -6.93 -16.57 -22.36
CA CYS A 348 -8.10 -15.75 -22.09
C CYS A 348 -7.70 -14.31 -21.76
N PRO A 349 -8.34 -13.30 -22.37
CA PRO A 349 -8.07 -11.90 -22.03
C PRO A 349 -8.46 -11.61 -20.59
N PHE A 350 -7.79 -10.62 -20.01
CA PHE A 350 -8.11 -10.09 -18.68
C PHE A 350 -9.37 -9.21 -18.78
N VAL A 351 -10.30 -9.45 -17.89
CA VAL A 351 -11.48 -8.63 -17.69
C VAL A 351 -11.60 -8.30 -16.21
N TYR A 352 -11.51 -7.03 -15.87
CA TYR A 352 -11.62 -6.60 -14.47
C TYR A 352 -13.09 -6.61 -14.02
N ARG A 353 -13.32 -7.26 -12.89
CA ARG A 353 -14.61 -7.26 -12.20
C ARG A 353 -14.44 -6.50 -10.89
N ASN A 354 -15.07 -5.33 -10.80
CA ASN A 354 -15.03 -4.51 -9.60
C ASN A 354 -15.87 -5.14 -8.47
N PRO A 355 -15.27 -5.64 -7.38
CA PRO A 355 -16.03 -6.24 -6.27
C PRO A 355 -16.63 -5.21 -5.33
N GLY A 356 -16.35 -3.92 -5.53
CA GLY A 356 -16.73 -2.81 -4.67
C GLY A 356 -15.55 -2.10 -4.04
N THR A 357 -15.84 -1.00 -3.38
CA THR A 357 -14.86 -0.13 -2.72
C THR A 357 -15.32 0.16 -1.31
N MET A 358 -14.37 0.24 -0.36
CA MET A 358 -14.68 0.55 1.03
C MET A 358 -13.52 1.30 1.70
N ALA A 359 -13.84 2.16 2.67
CA ALA A 359 -12.88 2.85 3.51
C ALA A 359 -13.42 3.01 4.93
N THR A 360 -12.55 2.84 5.95
CA THR A 360 -12.92 3.10 7.34
C THR A 360 -12.66 4.56 7.71
N ILE A 361 -13.44 5.06 8.66
CA ILE A 361 -13.30 6.42 9.20
C ILE A 361 -13.27 6.30 10.72
N GLY A 362 -12.07 6.09 11.26
CA GLY A 362 -11.92 5.76 12.67
C GLY A 362 -12.63 4.46 13.05
N ARG A 363 -13.22 4.42 14.23
CA ARG A 363 -13.89 3.23 14.78
C ARG A 363 -15.40 3.28 14.51
N LYS A 364 -15.97 2.09 14.26
CA LYS A 364 -17.43 1.90 14.08
C LYS A 364 -18.05 2.64 12.90
N LYS A 365 -17.22 3.30 12.06
CA LYS A 365 -17.69 3.99 10.87
C LYS A 365 -16.88 3.57 9.66
N ALA A 366 -17.56 3.28 8.57
CA ALA A 366 -16.96 3.04 7.24
C ALA A 366 -17.95 3.48 6.18
N VAL A 367 -17.48 3.59 4.96
CA VAL A 367 -18.29 3.71 3.75
C VAL A 367 -18.01 2.51 2.84
N VAL A 368 -19.06 2.00 2.22
CA VAL A 368 -19.01 0.81 1.34
C VAL A 368 -19.87 1.04 0.12
N GLU A 369 -19.32 0.68 -1.04
CA GLU A 369 -20.00 0.67 -2.33
C GLU A 369 -19.81 -0.68 -3.01
N ILE A 370 -20.90 -1.40 -3.29
CA ILE A 370 -20.91 -2.70 -3.97
C ILE A 370 -21.99 -2.63 -5.05
N GLY A 371 -21.58 -2.53 -6.31
CA GLY A 371 -22.52 -2.31 -7.40
C GLY A 371 -23.36 -1.04 -7.18
N LYS A 372 -24.70 -1.21 -7.07
CA LYS A 372 -25.62 -0.11 -6.80
C LYS A 372 -25.84 0.20 -5.32
N LEU A 373 -25.38 -0.69 -4.42
CA LEU A 373 -25.56 -0.51 -2.98
C LEU A 373 -24.47 0.42 -2.43
N LYS A 374 -24.89 1.49 -1.75
CA LYS A 374 -24.01 2.49 -1.13
C LYS A 374 -24.51 2.77 0.28
N PHE A 375 -23.76 2.36 1.29
CA PHE A 375 -24.12 2.54 2.69
C PHE A 375 -22.89 2.90 3.53
N GLY A 376 -23.13 3.33 4.78
CA GLY A 376 -22.06 3.70 5.70
C GLY A 376 -22.47 3.45 7.15
N GLY A 377 -21.57 3.77 8.08
CA GLY A 377 -21.77 3.60 9.52
C GLY A 377 -21.33 2.23 10.01
N PHE A 378 -21.99 1.73 11.06
CA PHE A 378 -21.58 0.52 11.78
C PHE A 378 -21.61 -0.76 10.91
N PHE A 379 -22.67 -0.99 10.14
CA PHE A 379 -22.76 -2.17 9.26
C PHE A 379 -21.73 -2.18 8.15
N ALA A 380 -21.40 -1.01 7.59
CA ALA A 380 -20.32 -0.87 6.66
C ALA A 380 -18.95 -1.21 7.28
N TRP A 381 -18.74 -0.77 8.51
CA TRP A 381 -17.55 -1.10 9.29
C TRP A 381 -17.45 -2.59 9.62
N LEU A 382 -18.55 -3.24 10.00
CA LEU A 382 -18.56 -4.68 10.24
C LEU A 382 -18.24 -5.47 8.97
N LEU A 383 -18.82 -5.09 7.83
CA LEU A 383 -18.49 -5.71 6.54
C LEU A 383 -17.01 -5.50 6.18
N TRP A 384 -16.48 -4.30 6.42
CA TRP A 384 -15.07 -4.01 6.23
C TRP A 384 -14.17 -4.93 7.06
N LEU A 385 -14.49 -5.16 8.34
CA LEU A 385 -13.76 -6.09 9.22
C LEU A 385 -13.74 -7.51 8.64
N VAL A 386 -14.90 -8.03 8.22
CA VAL A 386 -15.02 -9.39 7.67
C VAL A 386 -14.21 -9.56 6.40
N VAL A 387 -14.33 -8.60 5.46
CA VAL A 387 -13.61 -8.65 4.18
C VAL A 387 -12.09 -8.60 4.40
N HIS A 388 -11.62 -7.70 5.27
CA HIS A 388 -10.19 -7.56 5.53
C HIS A 388 -9.64 -8.75 6.32
N LEU A 389 -10.35 -9.25 7.32
CA LEU A 389 -9.95 -10.43 8.09
C LEU A 389 -9.84 -11.67 7.18
N ARG A 390 -10.80 -11.85 6.26
CA ARG A 390 -10.74 -12.95 5.28
C ARG A 390 -9.52 -12.85 4.38
N SER A 391 -9.10 -11.64 4.03
CA SER A 391 -8.02 -11.35 3.08
C SER A 391 -6.62 -11.45 3.68
N ILE A 392 -6.47 -11.40 5.00
CA ILE A 392 -5.18 -11.60 5.71
C ILE A 392 -4.68 -13.02 5.48
N LEU A 393 -3.36 -13.17 5.35
CA LEU A 393 -2.72 -14.47 5.18
C LEU A 393 -2.55 -15.19 6.53
N GLY A 394 -2.77 -16.51 6.53
CA GLY A 394 -2.53 -17.41 7.66
C GLY A 394 -3.57 -17.33 8.78
N VAL A 395 -3.93 -18.50 9.31
CA VAL A 395 -4.94 -18.62 10.38
C VAL A 395 -4.50 -17.87 11.63
N ARG A 396 -3.23 -18.04 12.06
CA ARG A 396 -2.70 -17.36 13.26
C ARG A 396 -2.88 -15.84 13.20
N ASN A 397 -2.52 -15.20 12.07
CA ASN A 397 -2.62 -13.74 11.96
C ASN A 397 -4.08 -13.28 11.92
N LYS A 398 -4.95 -14.03 11.23
CA LYS A 398 -6.41 -13.78 11.28
C LYS A 398 -6.93 -13.79 12.72
N THR A 399 -6.57 -14.82 13.49
CA THR A 399 -6.98 -14.94 14.89
C THR A 399 -6.45 -13.80 15.74
N VAL A 400 -5.16 -13.48 15.62
CA VAL A 400 -4.54 -12.39 16.40
C VAL A 400 -5.15 -11.04 16.04
N VAL A 401 -5.32 -10.73 14.74
CA VAL A 401 -5.97 -9.49 14.31
C VAL A 401 -7.41 -9.42 14.78
N PHE A 402 -8.17 -10.51 14.68
CA PHE A 402 -9.54 -10.58 15.18
C PHE A 402 -9.62 -10.32 16.69
N LEU A 403 -8.75 -10.98 17.49
CA LEU A 403 -8.70 -10.77 18.93
C LEU A 403 -8.28 -9.35 19.29
N ASN A 404 -7.30 -8.77 18.57
CA ASN A 404 -6.89 -7.38 18.75
C ASN A 404 -8.04 -6.41 18.45
N TRP A 405 -8.78 -6.64 17.37
CA TRP A 405 -9.93 -5.80 17.03
C TRP A 405 -11.05 -5.94 18.05
N MET A 406 -11.34 -7.16 18.53
CA MET A 406 -12.32 -7.37 19.62
C MET A 406 -11.87 -6.68 20.90
N TRP A 407 -10.61 -6.87 21.31
CA TRP A 407 -10.08 -6.24 22.51
C TRP A 407 -10.14 -4.71 22.42
N ASN A 408 -9.70 -4.16 21.31
CA ASN A 408 -9.79 -2.72 21.07
C ASN A 408 -11.23 -2.21 21.03
N TYR A 409 -12.18 -3.01 20.56
CA TYR A 409 -13.60 -2.65 20.54
C TYR A 409 -14.16 -2.42 21.93
N PHE A 410 -13.78 -3.24 22.92
CA PHE A 410 -14.29 -3.15 24.29
C PHE A 410 -13.44 -2.21 25.17
N ASN A 411 -12.12 -2.27 25.09
CA ASN A 411 -11.24 -1.68 26.11
C ASN A 411 -10.57 -0.37 25.68
N TYR A 412 -10.63 0.05 24.44
CA TYR A 412 -9.95 1.25 23.91
C TYR A 412 -8.43 1.32 24.22
N LYS A 413 -7.78 0.18 24.45
CA LYS A 413 -6.35 0.08 24.78
C LYS A 413 -5.59 -0.38 23.55
N GLN A 414 -5.04 0.57 22.81
CA GLN A 414 -3.99 0.27 21.83
C GLN A 414 -2.69 0.10 22.63
N SER A 415 -2.11 -1.10 22.61
CA SER A 415 -0.97 -1.45 23.48
C SER A 415 0.41 -1.28 22.83
N LEU A 416 0.48 -0.80 21.59
CA LEU A 416 1.69 -0.90 20.74
C LEU A 416 2.43 0.43 20.60
N ARG A 417 2.62 1.13 21.69
CA ARG A 417 3.24 2.46 21.76
C ARG A 417 4.72 2.40 22.10
N LEU A 418 5.41 1.41 21.57
CA LEU A 418 6.85 1.28 21.72
C LEU A 418 7.58 2.10 20.66
N ILE A 419 8.50 2.94 21.08
CA ILE A 419 9.43 3.65 20.21
C ILE A 419 10.61 2.71 19.96
N LEU A 420 10.61 2.05 18.81
CA LEU A 420 11.67 1.16 18.39
C LEU A 420 12.67 1.96 17.55
N LYS A 421 13.79 2.38 18.18
CA LYS A 421 14.88 3.03 17.45
C LYS A 421 15.67 1.95 16.69
N ALA A 422 15.88 2.16 15.37
CA ALA A 422 16.96 1.45 14.70
C ALA A 422 18.29 1.99 15.29
N GLU A 423 19.16 1.12 15.78
CA GLU A 423 20.53 1.49 16.07
C GLU A 423 21.16 2.01 14.77
N SER A 424 21.71 3.22 14.83
CA SER A 424 22.37 3.94 13.72
C SER A 424 23.68 3.26 13.33
#